data_7b52e50e3b6b4f65e25b6ecea072ac8f
#
_entry.id   7b52e50e3b6b4f65e25b6ecea072ac8f
#
_cell.length_a   1.000
_cell.length_b   1.000
_cell.length_c   1.000
_cell.angle_alpha   90.00
_cell.angle_beta   90.00
_cell.angle_gamma   90.00
#
_symmetry.space_group_name_H-M   'P 1'
#
loop_
_entity.id
_entity.type
_entity.pdbx_description
1 polymer ?
#
loop_
_entity_poly.entity_id
_entity_poly.type
_entity_poly.pdbx_seq_one_letter_code
_entity_poly.pdbx_strand_id
1 'polypeptide(L)'
;MLILSKVRSAGIILAALAISGTFSSCQKKIGDVLVEKAIEQSTGNKVDINSRGQNLTIQTEGQKIEIQGNSGVWPADIPADVPKFTWGQITAVTRAETPEGKSWSVVCEKVSGNIVNEFASQLKSKGFKNISTVVTSGEGQGGVVSGEKDKLKVVLMTGSGTASLSVVIEP
;
A
#
# COMPACT_ATOMS: atom_id res chain seq x y z
N MET A 1 -43.48 -20.23 -5.23
CA MET A 1 -42.77 -19.72 -6.41
C MET A 1 -41.57 -18.93 -5.89
N LEU A 2 -40.44 -19.64 -5.73
CA LEU A 2 -39.22 -19.09 -5.12
C LEU A 2 -38.28 -18.58 -6.22
N ILE A 3 -37.99 -17.27 -6.22
CA ILE A 3 -37.04 -16.68 -7.12
C ILE A 3 -35.66 -16.68 -6.42
N LEU A 4 -34.79 -17.61 -6.84
CA LEU A 4 -33.38 -17.62 -6.43
C LEU A 4 -32.63 -16.50 -7.18
N SER A 5 -32.25 -15.44 -6.46
CA SER A 5 -31.30 -14.45 -6.95
C SER A 5 -29.87 -15.05 -6.88
N LYS A 6 -29.24 -15.19 -8.04
CA LYS A 6 -27.83 -15.61 -8.16
C LYS A 6 -26.94 -14.47 -7.66
N VAL A 7 -26.40 -14.62 -6.45
CA VAL A 7 -25.25 -13.85 -5.97
C VAL A 7 -24.01 -14.40 -6.67
N ARG A 8 -23.45 -13.64 -7.60
CA ARG A 8 -22.14 -13.92 -8.18
C ARG A 8 -21.06 -13.41 -7.21
N SER A 9 -20.60 -14.30 -6.36
CA SER A 9 -19.40 -14.04 -5.54
C SER A 9 -18.18 -14.04 -6.45
N ALA A 10 -17.63 -12.87 -6.74
CA ALA A 10 -16.30 -12.73 -7.30
C ALA A 10 -15.29 -13.02 -6.19
N GLY A 11 -14.86 -14.27 -6.10
CA GLY A 11 -13.79 -14.70 -5.20
C GLY A 11 -12.46 -14.16 -5.71
N ILE A 12 -11.89 -13.18 -5.03
CA ILE A 12 -10.49 -12.76 -5.21
C ILE A 12 -9.62 -13.84 -4.56
N ILE A 13 -9.07 -14.74 -5.37
CA ILE A 13 -8.06 -15.71 -4.93
C ILE A 13 -6.74 -14.98 -4.82
N LEU A 14 -6.35 -14.66 -3.61
CA LEU A 14 -5.01 -14.19 -3.27
C LEU A 14 -4.07 -15.40 -3.29
N ALA A 15 -3.49 -15.72 -4.44
CA ALA A 15 -2.46 -16.73 -4.55
C ALA A 15 -1.12 -16.15 -4.06
N ALA A 16 -0.76 -16.44 -2.81
CA ALA A 16 0.58 -16.21 -2.29
C ALA A 16 1.53 -17.23 -2.92
N LEU A 17 2.27 -16.82 -3.96
CA LEU A 17 3.38 -17.59 -4.51
C LEU A 17 4.66 -17.27 -3.72
N ALA A 18 5.03 -18.19 -2.83
CA ALA A 18 6.37 -18.27 -2.27
C ALA A 18 7.29 -18.86 -3.34
N ILE A 19 8.04 -18.01 -4.04
CA ILE A 19 9.09 -18.44 -4.96
C ILE A 19 10.45 -18.23 -4.28
N SER A 20 10.94 -19.27 -3.62
CA SER A 20 12.34 -19.39 -3.20
C SER A 20 13.13 -19.95 -4.39
N GLY A 21 13.86 -19.10 -5.09
CA GLY A 21 14.71 -19.53 -6.19
C GLY A 21 15.88 -18.57 -6.37
N THR A 22 17.08 -19.02 -6.00
CA THR A 22 18.36 -18.37 -6.30
C THR A 22 18.61 -18.45 -7.81
N PHE A 23 18.45 -17.34 -8.54
CA PHE A 23 18.83 -17.24 -9.94
C PHE A 23 19.98 -16.26 -10.13
N SER A 24 21.06 -16.82 -10.65
CA SER A 24 22.29 -16.17 -11.07
C SER A 24 22.07 -15.16 -12.21
N SER A 25 22.74 -14.04 -12.08
CA SER A 25 22.74 -12.79 -12.83
C SER A 25 23.04 -12.91 -14.32
N CYS A 26 22.05 -13.11 -15.22
CA CYS A 26 22.11 -12.71 -16.65
C CYS A 26 20.82 -12.92 -17.47
N GLN A 27 19.72 -13.40 -16.89
CA GLN A 27 18.47 -13.73 -17.61
C GLN A 27 17.28 -12.81 -17.30
N LYS A 28 17.51 -11.63 -16.72
CA LYS A 28 16.45 -10.79 -16.12
C LYS A 28 15.44 -10.18 -17.11
N LYS A 29 15.78 -10.00 -18.39
CA LYS A 29 14.85 -9.42 -19.38
C LYS A 29 13.84 -10.42 -19.95
N ILE A 30 14.19 -11.71 -19.99
CA ILE A 30 13.29 -12.73 -20.55
C ILE A 30 12.26 -13.18 -19.50
N GLY A 31 12.68 -13.23 -18.22
CA GLY A 31 11.80 -13.60 -17.12
C GLY A 31 10.67 -12.59 -16.90
N ASP A 32 10.98 -11.28 -16.92
CA ASP A 32 10.00 -10.22 -16.71
C ASP A 32 8.91 -10.26 -17.79
N VAL A 33 9.29 -10.38 -19.07
CA VAL A 33 8.34 -10.46 -20.21
C VAL A 33 7.47 -11.73 -20.17
N LEU A 34 8.02 -12.85 -19.70
CA LEU A 34 7.23 -14.08 -19.58
C LEU A 34 6.21 -14.00 -18.44
N VAL A 35 6.58 -13.37 -17.32
CA VAL A 35 5.68 -13.15 -16.19
C VAL A 35 4.59 -12.14 -16.56
N GLU A 36 4.94 -11.03 -17.21
CA GLU A 36 3.97 -10.05 -17.74
C GLU A 36 2.93 -10.73 -18.64
N LYS A 37 3.38 -11.46 -19.67
CA LYS A 37 2.49 -12.16 -20.59
C LYS A 37 1.62 -13.23 -19.89
N ALA A 38 2.17 -13.95 -18.92
CA ALA A 38 1.42 -14.95 -18.19
C ALA A 38 0.31 -14.31 -17.35
N ILE A 39 0.59 -13.16 -16.71
CA ILE A 39 -0.41 -12.42 -15.94
C ILE A 39 -1.44 -11.76 -16.88
N GLU A 40 -0.99 -11.13 -17.96
CA GLU A 40 -1.89 -10.54 -18.98
C GLU A 40 -2.84 -11.59 -19.57
N GLN A 41 -2.32 -12.77 -19.89
CA GLN A 41 -3.12 -13.86 -20.46
C GLN A 41 -4.11 -14.46 -19.46
N SER A 42 -3.77 -14.47 -18.16
CA SER A 42 -4.63 -15.03 -17.10
C SER A 42 -5.66 -14.04 -16.59
N THR A 43 -5.37 -12.73 -16.62
CA THR A 43 -6.22 -11.69 -16.03
C THR A 43 -6.87 -10.77 -17.06
N GLY A 44 -6.38 -10.75 -18.30
CA GLY A 44 -6.80 -9.79 -19.33
C GLY A 44 -6.30 -8.36 -19.10
N ASN A 45 -5.46 -8.15 -18.10
CA ASN A 45 -4.98 -6.83 -17.67
C ASN A 45 -3.56 -6.58 -18.17
N LYS A 46 -3.24 -5.36 -18.59
CA LYS A 46 -1.87 -4.98 -18.90
C LYS A 46 -1.05 -4.91 -17.62
N VAL A 47 0.10 -5.59 -17.64
CA VAL A 47 1.05 -5.61 -16.53
C VAL A 47 2.40 -5.17 -17.07
N ASP A 48 3.03 -4.20 -16.44
CA ASP A 48 4.38 -3.76 -16.74
C ASP A 48 5.27 -4.00 -15.51
N ILE A 49 6.23 -4.91 -15.66
CA ILE A 49 7.22 -5.21 -14.62
C ILE A 49 8.51 -4.48 -15.00
N ASN A 50 8.73 -3.32 -14.42
CA ASN A 50 9.92 -2.55 -14.72
C ASN A 50 11.17 -3.27 -14.21
N SER A 51 12.15 -3.39 -15.11
CA SER A 51 13.40 -4.11 -14.98
C SER A 51 14.12 -3.87 -13.67
N ARG A 52 14.14 -4.84 -12.84
CA ARG A 52 14.90 -5.19 -11.63
C ARG A 52 14.00 -5.81 -10.55
N GLY A 53 12.75 -6.17 -10.88
CA GLY A 53 11.82 -6.81 -9.91
C GLY A 53 11.38 -5.92 -8.74
N GLN A 54 11.66 -4.62 -8.80
CA GLN A 54 11.36 -3.69 -7.70
C GLN A 54 10.12 -2.83 -7.96
N ASN A 55 9.70 -2.69 -9.21
CA ASN A 55 8.53 -1.89 -9.59
C ASN A 55 7.58 -2.75 -10.41
N LEU A 56 6.33 -2.73 -10.03
CA LEU A 56 5.24 -3.41 -10.73
C LEU A 56 4.13 -2.39 -11.03
N THR A 57 3.70 -2.31 -12.27
CA THR A 57 2.53 -1.53 -12.67
C THR A 57 1.49 -2.47 -13.24
N ILE A 58 0.29 -2.41 -12.70
CA ILE A 58 -0.89 -3.12 -13.21
C ILE A 58 -1.88 -2.07 -13.69
N GLN A 59 -2.28 -2.17 -14.95
CA GLN A 59 -3.25 -1.25 -15.54
C GLN A 59 -4.42 -2.03 -16.13
N THR A 60 -5.62 -1.64 -15.74
CA THR A 60 -6.89 -2.14 -16.25
C THR A 60 -7.73 -0.97 -16.77
N GLU A 61 -8.89 -1.24 -17.38
CA GLU A 61 -9.84 -0.19 -17.72
C GLU A 61 -10.29 0.58 -16.47
N GLY A 62 -9.84 1.83 -16.34
CA GLY A 62 -10.18 2.74 -15.23
C GLY A 62 -9.41 2.54 -13.93
N GLN A 63 -8.45 1.62 -13.85
CA GLN A 63 -7.65 1.41 -12.64
C GLN A 63 -6.16 1.32 -12.96
N LYS A 64 -5.33 1.92 -12.12
CA LYS A 64 -3.87 1.82 -12.18
C LYS A 64 -3.31 1.56 -10.79
N ILE A 65 -2.49 0.52 -10.66
CA ILE A 65 -1.79 0.19 -9.42
C ILE A 65 -0.29 0.19 -9.71
N GLU A 66 0.46 0.94 -8.93
CA GLU A 66 1.93 0.98 -8.99
C GLU A 66 2.48 0.53 -7.64
N ILE A 67 3.40 -0.44 -7.67
CA ILE A 67 4.11 -0.92 -6.48
C ILE A 67 5.59 -0.63 -6.70
N GLN A 68 6.22 0.09 -5.78
CA GLN A 68 7.64 0.39 -5.76
C GLN A 68 8.26 -0.22 -4.51
N GLY A 69 9.14 -1.20 -4.70
CA GLY A 69 9.96 -1.75 -3.63
C GLY A 69 11.24 -0.92 -3.42
N ASN A 70 11.75 -0.88 -2.19
CA ASN A 70 13.01 -0.22 -1.81
C ASN A 70 13.14 1.25 -2.28
N SER A 71 12.02 1.99 -2.31
CA SER A 71 12.04 3.37 -2.80
C SER A 71 12.86 4.30 -1.90
N GLY A 72 12.92 4.02 -0.59
CA GLY A 72 13.63 4.82 0.40
C GLY A 72 13.18 6.29 0.48
N VAL A 73 12.26 6.71 -0.38
CA VAL A 73 11.86 8.10 -0.58
C VAL A 73 10.37 8.26 -0.35
N TRP A 74 10.01 9.31 0.38
CA TRP A 74 8.60 9.71 0.56
C TRP A 74 7.98 10.09 -0.79
N PRO A 75 6.81 9.55 -1.14
CA PRO A 75 6.12 9.87 -2.38
C PRO A 75 5.77 11.36 -2.48
N ALA A 76 6.22 12.02 -3.55
CA ALA A 76 6.01 13.45 -3.74
C ALA A 76 4.53 13.80 -4.08
N ASP A 77 3.77 12.81 -4.52
CA ASP A 77 2.38 12.90 -4.92
C ASP A 77 1.38 12.67 -3.77
N ILE A 78 1.84 12.29 -2.58
CA ILE A 78 1.01 12.32 -1.36
C ILE A 78 0.71 13.79 -1.03
N PRO A 79 -0.56 14.15 -0.75
CA PRO A 79 -0.93 15.52 -0.41
C PRO A 79 -0.09 16.11 0.71
N ALA A 80 0.29 17.39 0.59
CA ALA A 80 1.14 18.09 1.56
C ALA A 80 0.52 18.25 2.96
N ASP A 81 -0.80 18.07 3.05
CA ASP A 81 -1.54 18.03 4.30
C ASP A 81 -1.22 16.79 5.13
N VAL A 82 -0.86 15.69 4.49
CA VAL A 82 -0.46 14.45 5.18
C VAL A 82 0.93 14.64 5.79
N PRO A 83 1.10 14.44 7.11
CA PRO A 83 2.41 14.49 7.72
C PRO A 83 3.35 13.44 7.12
N LYS A 84 4.58 13.84 6.79
CA LYS A 84 5.58 12.89 6.34
C LYS A 84 5.97 11.94 7.47
N PHE A 85 5.98 10.64 7.17
CA PHE A 85 6.44 9.64 8.13
C PHE A 85 7.97 9.59 8.13
N THR A 86 8.59 9.94 9.25
CA THR A 86 10.05 10.06 9.38
C THR A 86 10.67 9.12 10.41
N TRP A 87 9.89 8.22 11.03
CA TRP A 87 10.33 7.34 12.12
C TRP A 87 10.82 5.97 11.67
N GLY A 88 11.17 5.80 10.41
CA GLY A 88 11.63 4.52 9.88
C GLY A 88 12.17 4.65 8.48
N GLN A 89 12.56 3.52 7.91
CA GLN A 89 13.04 3.41 6.55
C GLN A 89 11.91 2.91 5.64
N ILE A 90 11.58 3.66 4.60
CA ILE A 90 10.55 3.26 3.61
C ILE A 90 11.09 2.07 2.81
N THR A 91 10.37 0.97 2.83
CA THR A 91 10.72 -0.27 2.10
C THR A 91 9.80 -0.54 0.92
N ALA A 92 8.56 -0.06 0.98
CA ALA A 92 7.65 -0.19 -0.16
C ALA A 92 6.66 0.96 -0.22
N VAL A 93 6.26 1.31 -1.43
CA VAL A 93 5.20 2.27 -1.71
C VAL A 93 4.27 1.65 -2.75
N THR A 94 2.98 1.63 -2.45
CA THR A 94 1.93 1.27 -3.39
C THR A 94 1.08 2.50 -3.68
N ARG A 95 0.76 2.74 -4.93
CA ARG A 95 -0.20 3.75 -5.39
C ARG A 95 -1.33 3.06 -6.12
N ALA A 96 -2.55 3.47 -5.87
CA ALA A 96 -3.69 3.02 -6.66
C ALA A 96 -4.54 4.22 -7.08
N GLU A 97 -4.90 4.25 -8.35
CA GLU A 97 -5.87 5.19 -8.91
C GLU A 97 -7.06 4.38 -9.42
N THR A 98 -8.25 4.71 -8.95
CA THR A 98 -9.49 4.05 -9.32
C THR A 98 -10.57 5.12 -9.57
N PRO A 99 -11.70 4.78 -10.19
CA PRO A 99 -12.83 5.72 -10.27
C PRO A 99 -13.34 6.19 -8.90
N GLU A 100 -13.05 5.43 -7.86
CA GLU A 100 -13.45 5.71 -6.46
C GLU A 100 -12.44 6.59 -5.71
N GLY A 101 -11.34 7.00 -6.37
CA GLY A 101 -10.35 7.89 -5.79
C GLY A 101 -8.91 7.42 -5.95
N LYS A 102 -8.03 8.07 -5.18
CA LYS A 102 -6.59 7.75 -5.14
C LYS A 102 -6.19 7.27 -3.77
N SER A 103 -5.28 6.31 -3.74
CA SER A 103 -4.73 5.82 -2.47
C SER A 103 -3.23 5.55 -2.55
N TRP A 104 -2.58 5.68 -1.40
CA TRP A 104 -1.19 5.32 -1.19
C TRP A 104 -1.08 4.43 0.03
N SER A 105 -0.17 3.48 -0.04
CA SER A 105 0.29 2.71 1.12
C SER A 105 1.81 2.80 1.18
N VAL A 106 2.33 3.26 2.31
CA VAL A 106 3.76 3.39 2.56
C VAL A 106 4.13 2.44 3.70
N VAL A 107 5.01 1.49 3.40
CA VAL A 107 5.52 0.52 4.37
C VAL A 107 6.91 0.95 4.83
N CYS A 108 7.12 0.95 6.13
CA CYS A 108 8.37 1.32 6.76
C CYS A 108 8.85 0.23 7.71
N GLU A 109 10.15 0.06 7.78
CA GLU A 109 10.85 -0.81 8.73
C GLU A 109 11.77 0.01 9.65
N LYS A 110 12.34 -0.64 10.66
CA LYS A 110 13.22 -0.02 11.67
C LYS A 110 12.52 1.14 12.39
N VAL A 111 11.25 0.95 12.63
CA VAL A 111 10.39 1.94 13.30
C VAL A 111 10.57 1.82 14.80
N SER A 112 10.83 2.95 15.48
CA SER A 112 11.03 2.99 16.93
C SER A 112 10.40 4.22 17.55
N GLY A 113 10.02 4.13 18.83
CA GLY A 113 9.46 5.24 19.59
C GLY A 113 7.93 5.22 19.74
N ASN A 114 7.40 6.26 20.39
CA ASN A 114 5.96 6.43 20.66
C ASN A 114 5.24 7.11 19.47
N ILE A 115 5.29 6.46 18.33
CA ILE A 115 4.93 7.03 17.03
C ILE A 115 3.44 7.34 16.93
N VAL A 116 2.59 6.49 17.53
CA VAL A 116 1.12 6.65 17.44
C VAL A 116 0.69 8.02 17.97
N ASN A 117 1.17 8.40 19.16
CA ASN A 117 0.81 9.68 19.77
C ASN A 117 1.46 10.87 19.06
N GLU A 118 2.71 10.71 18.59
CA GLU A 118 3.40 11.75 17.85
C GLU A 118 2.73 12.03 16.51
N PHE A 119 2.37 10.97 15.77
CA PHE A 119 1.67 11.10 14.50
C PHE A 119 0.26 11.66 14.69
N ALA A 120 -0.46 11.25 15.74
CA ALA A 120 -1.76 11.84 16.10
C ALA A 120 -1.65 13.35 16.34
N SER A 121 -0.60 13.79 17.04
CA SER A 121 -0.33 15.21 17.27
C SER A 121 -0.04 15.96 15.97
N GLN A 122 0.70 15.36 15.06
CA GLN A 122 0.95 15.94 13.73
C GLN A 122 -0.32 16.03 12.88
N LEU A 123 -1.17 14.98 12.87
CA LEU A 123 -2.47 15.04 12.20
C LEU A 123 -3.32 16.19 12.75
N LYS A 124 -3.38 16.32 14.06
CA LYS A 124 -4.12 17.43 14.71
C LYS A 124 -3.58 18.79 14.30
N SER A 125 -2.27 18.98 14.28
CA SER A 125 -1.63 20.24 13.88
C SER A 125 -1.87 20.60 12.41
N LYS A 126 -2.09 19.59 11.55
CA LYS A 126 -2.45 19.74 10.13
C LYS A 126 -3.95 19.92 9.90
N GLY A 127 -4.75 20.00 10.97
CA GLY A 127 -6.19 20.26 10.90
C GLY A 127 -7.05 19.03 10.61
N PHE A 128 -6.50 17.82 10.78
CA PHE A 128 -7.30 16.59 10.72
C PHE A 128 -8.26 16.54 11.92
N LYS A 129 -9.43 15.97 11.69
CA LYS A 129 -10.51 15.76 12.65
C LYS A 129 -10.75 14.26 12.83
N ASN A 130 -11.67 13.90 13.73
CA ASN A 130 -12.05 12.50 14.00
C ASN A 130 -10.82 11.62 14.29
N ILE A 131 -9.83 12.19 15.02
CA ILE A 131 -8.60 11.46 15.31
C ILE A 131 -8.91 10.38 16.34
N SER A 132 -8.68 9.13 15.94
CA SER A 132 -8.80 7.95 16.81
C SER A 132 -7.42 7.34 17.02
N THR A 133 -7.10 6.96 18.24
CA THR A 133 -5.85 6.30 18.60
C THR A 133 -6.12 5.05 19.42
N VAL A 134 -5.43 3.97 19.06
CA VAL A 134 -5.37 2.73 19.85
C VAL A 134 -3.91 2.41 20.05
N VAL A 135 -3.48 2.23 21.28
CA VAL A 135 -2.10 1.86 21.64
C VAL A 135 -2.12 0.49 22.30
N THR A 136 -1.27 -0.40 21.82
CA THR A 136 -1.04 -1.70 22.42
C THR A 136 0.26 -1.70 23.21
N SER A 137 0.21 -2.20 24.45
CA SER A 137 1.36 -2.31 25.36
C SER A 137 1.77 -3.78 25.48
N GLY A 138 3.07 -4.07 25.61
CA GLY A 138 3.62 -5.41 25.77
C GLY A 138 4.63 -5.78 24.68
N GLU A 139 4.91 -7.06 24.51
CA GLU A 139 5.76 -7.54 23.42
C GLU A 139 5.11 -7.18 22.08
N GLY A 140 5.88 -6.46 21.23
CA GLY A 140 5.35 -5.95 19.96
C GLY A 140 4.60 -4.63 20.07
N GLN A 141 5.00 -3.74 20.97
CA GLN A 141 4.43 -2.40 21.12
C GLN A 141 4.09 -1.76 19.79
N GLY A 142 2.86 -1.26 19.68
CA GLY A 142 2.38 -0.66 18.46
C GLY A 142 1.05 0.02 18.67
N GLY A 143 0.32 0.20 17.59
CA GLY A 143 -1.02 0.76 17.65
C GLY A 143 -1.50 1.27 16.31
N VAL A 144 -2.64 1.92 16.37
CA VAL A 144 -3.29 2.50 15.20
C VAL A 144 -3.64 3.94 15.50
N VAL A 145 -3.44 4.82 14.54
CA VAL A 145 -3.99 6.16 14.56
C VAL A 145 -4.64 6.46 13.21
N SER A 146 -5.80 7.06 13.26
CA SER A 146 -6.51 7.51 12.06
C SER A 146 -6.97 8.95 12.21
N GLY A 147 -7.19 9.63 11.08
CA GLY A 147 -7.75 10.97 11.05
C GLY A 147 -8.30 11.30 9.68
N GLU A 148 -9.19 12.28 9.62
CA GLU A 148 -9.88 12.72 8.41
C GLU A 148 -9.75 14.23 8.24
N LYS A 149 -9.55 14.68 7.03
CA LYS A 149 -9.55 16.09 6.65
C LYS A 149 -10.12 16.25 5.25
N ASP A 150 -11.26 16.90 5.13
CA ASP A 150 -12.01 17.04 3.88
C ASP A 150 -12.26 15.66 3.22
N LYS A 151 -11.67 15.41 2.07
CA LYS A 151 -11.71 14.12 1.36
C LYS A 151 -10.54 13.19 1.71
N LEU A 152 -9.62 13.63 2.55
CA LEU A 152 -8.46 12.85 2.96
C LEU A 152 -8.78 11.97 4.17
N LYS A 153 -8.43 10.69 4.06
CA LYS A 153 -8.37 9.75 5.18
C LYS A 153 -6.95 9.23 5.34
N VAL A 154 -6.47 9.23 6.55
CA VAL A 154 -5.14 8.74 6.89
C VAL A 154 -5.24 7.72 8.00
N VAL A 155 -4.59 6.57 7.82
CA VAL A 155 -4.48 5.53 8.84
C VAL A 155 -3.03 5.09 8.93
N LEU A 156 -2.45 5.19 10.12
CA LEU A 156 -1.15 4.62 10.46
C LEU A 156 -1.35 3.42 11.37
N MET A 157 -0.74 2.30 11.03
CA MET A 157 -0.65 1.09 11.85
C MET A 157 0.83 0.84 12.15
N THR A 158 1.15 0.58 13.40
CA THR A 158 2.54 0.28 13.83
C THR A 158 2.58 -0.95 14.70
N GLY A 159 3.68 -1.69 14.64
CA GLY A 159 3.92 -2.85 15.51
C GLY A 159 5.21 -3.58 15.13
N SER A 160 5.89 -4.14 16.14
CA SER A 160 7.09 -4.98 15.94
C SER A 160 8.18 -4.33 15.06
N GLY A 161 8.40 -3.03 15.23
CA GLY A 161 9.42 -2.31 14.45
C GLY A 161 9.06 -1.99 13.00
N THR A 162 7.78 -2.16 12.64
CA THR A 162 7.24 -1.84 11.31
C THR A 162 6.12 -0.81 11.40
N ALA A 163 5.85 -0.11 10.30
CA ALA A 163 4.69 0.75 10.15
C ALA A 163 4.11 0.64 8.74
N SER A 164 2.80 0.77 8.65
CA SER A 164 2.07 0.91 7.40
C SER A 164 1.20 2.16 7.48
N LEU A 165 1.45 3.12 6.59
CA LEU A 165 0.66 4.33 6.45
C LEU A 165 -0.20 4.22 5.20
N SER A 166 -1.51 4.29 5.39
CA SER A 166 -2.49 4.37 4.30
C SER A 166 -3.04 5.78 4.20
N VAL A 167 -3.07 6.31 2.98
CA VAL A 167 -3.66 7.60 2.64
C VAL A 167 -4.68 7.38 1.54
N VAL A 168 -5.87 7.90 1.70
CA VAL A 168 -6.95 7.78 0.71
C VAL A 168 -7.53 9.17 0.42
N ILE A 169 -7.75 9.47 -0.85
CA ILE A 169 -8.55 10.62 -1.30
C ILE A 169 -9.85 10.05 -1.88
N GLU A 170 -10.95 10.36 -1.24
CA GLU A 170 -12.28 10.04 -1.77
C GLU A 170 -12.66 10.98 -2.94
N PRO A 171 -13.48 10.53 -3.87
CA PRO A 171 -13.91 11.32 -5.05
C PRO A 171 -14.72 12.58 -4.72
#